data_db5a49ae2177cd502348acd1c8124a50
#
_entry.id   db5a49ae2177cd502348acd1c8124a50
#
_cell.length_a   1.000
_cell.length_b   1.000
_cell.length_c   1.000
_cell.angle_alpha   90.00
_cell.angle_beta   90.00
_cell.angle_gamma   90.00
#
_symmetry.space_group_name_H-M   'P 1'
#
loop_
_entity.id
_entity.type
_entity.pdbx_description
1 polymer ?
#
loop_
_entity_poly.entity_id
_entity_poly.type
_entity_poly.pdbx_seq_one_letter_code
_entity_poly.pdbx_strand_id
1 'polypeptide(L)'
;NKWGGNTGRTMSGGVEIKALDIPKKLFATARLFEEGGSLTIVATALIDTGSRMDELIFQEFKGTGNMELVLDRKLADRRVWPAIDISQSGTRREEKLLPPETLHAVTLLRRTLATMHPVEAMEQLTAKLGKFKSNQEFIDLISGAHVMD
;
A
#
# COMPACT_ATOMS: atom_id res chain seq x y z
N ASN A 1 0.10 20.61 -14.81
CA ASN A 1 -0.18 22.06 -14.98
C ASN A 1 -1.38 22.37 -15.91
N LYS A 2 -1.89 21.39 -16.66
CA LYS A 2 -3.06 21.57 -17.57
C LYS A 2 -4.30 22.14 -16.85
N TRP A 3 -4.50 21.80 -15.59
CA TRP A 3 -5.68 22.11 -14.78
C TRP A 3 -5.50 23.29 -13.82
N GLY A 4 -4.26 23.79 -13.68
CA GLY A 4 -3.93 24.82 -12.68
C GLY A 4 -4.25 26.25 -13.10
N GLY A 5 -4.48 26.50 -14.38
CA GLY A 5 -4.52 27.86 -14.90
C GLY A 5 -3.16 28.57 -14.79
N ASN A 6 -3.08 29.80 -15.21
CA ASN A 6 -1.82 30.56 -15.17
C ASN A 6 -1.77 31.43 -13.91
N THR A 7 -1.53 30.85 -12.73
CA THR A 7 -1.43 31.63 -11.48
C THR A 7 -0.04 32.25 -11.28
N GLY A 8 0.95 31.87 -12.09
CA GLY A 8 2.35 32.32 -11.93
C GLY A 8 3.05 31.85 -10.67
N ARG A 9 2.42 31.00 -9.84
CA ARG A 9 2.97 30.46 -8.61
C ARG A 9 3.16 28.95 -8.73
N THR A 10 4.40 28.49 -8.57
CA THR A 10 4.77 27.09 -8.62
C THR A 10 5.22 26.57 -7.26
N MET A 11 4.90 25.32 -6.97
CA MET A 11 5.48 24.57 -5.85
C MET A 11 6.89 24.09 -6.20
N SER A 12 7.62 23.55 -5.22
CA SER A 12 8.90 22.90 -5.47
C SER A 12 8.73 21.83 -6.56
N GLY A 13 9.65 21.78 -7.53
CA GLY A 13 9.58 20.86 -8.67
C GLY A 13 8.81 21.36 -9.89
N GLY A 14 8.38 22.64 -9.94
CA GLY A 14 7.75 23.25 -11.12
C GLY A 14 6.28 22.89 -11.35
N VAL A 15 5.60 22.31 -10.33
CA VAL A 15 4.16 22.06 -10.36
C VAL A 15 3.43 23.31 -9.92
N GLU A 16 2.45 23.76 -10.71
CA GLU A 16 1.60 24.88 -10.33
C GLU A 16 0.71 24.52 -9.14
N ILE A 17 0.55 25.45 -8.18
CA ILE A 17 -0.14 25.20 -6.89
C ILE A 17 -1.53 24.56 -7.10
N LYS A 18 -2.29 25.01 -8.09
CA LYS A 18 -3.63 24.50 -8.36
C LYS A 18 -3.69 23.31 -9.32
N ALA A 19 -2.54 22.87 -9.86
CA ALA A 19 -2.50 21.82 -10.87
C ALA A 19 -3.05 20.47 -10.38
N LEU A 20 -2.92 20.20 -9.08
CA LEU A 20 -3.35 18.94 -8.47
C LEU A 20 -4.74 18.99 -7.82
N ASP A 21 -5.39 20.15 -7.76
CA ASP A 21 -6.70 20.30 -7.09
C ASP A 21 -7.77 19.38 -7.68
N ILE A 22 -7.90 19.36 -9.02
CA ILE A 22 -8.88 18.50 -9.70
C ILE A 22 -8.51 17.02 -9.59
N PRO A 23 -7.27 16.59 -9.90
CA PRO A 23 -6.84 15.21 -9.69
C PRO A 23 -7.05 14.71 -8.24
N LYS A 24 -6.74 15.53 -7.24
CA LYS A 24 -6.96 15.18 -5.83
C LYS A 24 -8.45 15.01 -5.50
N LYS A 25 -9.31 15.92 -5.98
CA LYS A 25 -10.76 15.81 -5.83
C LYS A 25 -11.30 14.54 -6.48
N LEU A 26 -10.82 14.20 -7.69
CA LEU A 26 -11.21 12.94 -8.36
C LEU A 26 -10.77 11.71 -7.56
N PHE A 27 -9.53 11.69 -7.08
CA PHE A 27 -9.04 10.58 -6.26
C PHE A 27 -9.81 10.45 -4.93
N ALA A 28 -10.24 11.56 -4.34
CA ALA A 28 -11.04 11.59 -3.12
C ALA A 28 -12.52 11.19 -3.31
N THR A 29 -12.97 10.89 -4.53
CA THR A 29 -14.36 10.44 -4.77
C THR A 29 -14.62 8.98 -4.42
N ALA A 30 -13.56 8.18 -4.17
CA ALA A 30 -13.70 6.79 -3.72
C ALA A 30 -14.54 6.71 -2.45
N ARG A 31 -15.61 5.89 -2.46
CA ARG A 31 -16.55 5.77 -1.33
C ARG A 31 -17.44 4.53 -1.43
N LEU A 32 -18.02 4.17 -0.29
CA LEU A 32 -19.19 3.31 -0.20
C LEU A 32 -20.45 4.19 -0.27
N PHE A 33 -21.42 3.79 -1.08
CA PHE A 33 -22.71 4.50 -1.20
C PHE A 33 -23.76 3.91 -0.26
N GLU A 34 -24.60 4.78 0.32
CA GLU A 34 -25.67 4.36 1.24
C GLU A 34 -26.74 3.54 0.52
N GLU A 35 -27.03 3.88 -0.73
CA GLU A 35 -28.00 3.16 -1.58
C GLU A 35 -27.46 1.82 -2.11
N GLY A 36 -26.23 1.47 -1.77
CA GLY A 36 -25.55 0.25 -2.18
C GLY A 36 -24.49 0.48 -3.28
N GLY A 37 -23.52 -0.45 -3.32
CA GLY A 37 -22.37 -0.36 -4.20
C GLY A 37 -21.23 0.49 -3.65
N SER A 38 -20.13 0.51 -4.40
CA SER A 38 -18.93 1.26 -4.02
C SER A 38 -18.15 1.73 -5.24
N LEU A 39 -17.40 2.81 -5.09
CA LEU A 39 -16.41 3.27 -6.06
C LEU A 39 -15.02 3.06 -5.48
N THR A 40 -14.27 2.16 -6.09
CA THR A 40 -12.84 1.94 -5.80
C THR A 40 -11.99 2.59 -6.86
N ILE A 41 -10.98 3.34 -6.44
CA ILE A 41 -10.02 3.99 -7.34
C ILE A 41 -8.64 3.42 -7.06
N VAL A 42 -8.02 2.88 -8.11
CA VAL A 42 -6.61 2.44 -8.09
C VAL A 42 -5.80 3.44 -8.91
N ALA A 43 -4.81 4.03 -8.27
CA ALA A 43 -3.87 4.94 -8.91
C ALA A 43 -2.44 4.43 -8.72
N THR A 44 -1.60 4.64 -9.72
CA THR A 44 -0.17 4.32 -9.65
C THR A 44 0.66 5.60 -9.61
N ALA A 45 1.69 5.60 -8.79
CA ALA A 45 2.68 6.68 -8.74
C ALA A 45 4.08 6.08 -8.84
N LEU A 46 4.94 6.75 -9.61
CA LEU A 46 6.34 6.39 -9.69
C LEU A 46 7.11 7.13 -8.58
N ILE A 47 7.88 6.39 -7.80
CA ILE A 47 8.68 6.90 -6.69
C ILE A 47 10.18 6.62 -6.93
N ASP A 48 11.06 7.28 -6.16
CA ASP A 48 12.52 7.10 -6.21
C ASP A 48 13.12 7.35 -7.61
N THR A 49 12.56 8.32 -8.33
CA THR A 49 13.03 8.70 -9.67
C THR A 49 14.17 9.74 -9.65
N GLY A 50 14.46 10.32 -8.49
CA GLY A 50 15.31 11.49 -8.36
C GLY A 50 14.64 12.81 -8.79
N SER A 51 13.39 12.77 -9.25
CA SER A 51 12.60 13.95 -9.63
C SER A 51 11.87 14.52 -8.43
N ARG A 52 12.14 15.80 -8.13
CA ARG A 52 11.40 16.53 -7.08
C ARG A 52 9.91 16.68 -7.40
N MET A 53 9.56 16.72 -8.68
CA MET A 53 8.17 16.80 -9.10
C MET A 53 7.43 15.49 -8.80
N ASP A 54 8.02 14.35 -9.11
CA ASP A 54 7.41 13.04 -8.86
C ASP A 54 7.22 12.82 -7.35
N GLU A 55 8.22 13.17 -6.55
CA GLU A 55 8.13 13.11 -5.08
C GLU A 55 7.01 14.00 -4.55
N LEU A 56 6.89 15.23 -5.03
CA LEU A 56 5.81 16.13 -4.64
C LEU A 56 4.45 15.55 -4.98
N ILE A 57 4.26 15.04 -6.20
CA ILE A 57 3.00 14.43 -6.64
C ILE A 57 2.66 13.25 -5.74
N PHE A 58 3.61 12.38 -5.46
CA PHE A 58 3.41 11.24 -4.56
C PHE A 58 2.94 11.68 -3.17
N GLN A 59 3.62 12.65 -2.55
CA GLN A 59 3.27 13.15 -1.22
C GLN A 59 1.88 13.79 -1.17
N GLU A 60 1.50 14.51 -2.22
CA GLU A 60 0.17 15.13 -2.34
C GLU A 60 -0.98 14.10 -2.40
N PHE A 61 -0.74 12.93 -2.99
CA PHE A 61 -1.75 11.86 -3.06
C PHE A 61 -1.69 10.89 -1.88
N LYS A 62 -0.53 10.72 -1.24
CA LYS A 62 -0.33 9.81 -0.10
C LYS A 62 -1.31 10.09 1.04
N GLY A 63 -1.61 11.36 1.32
CA GLY A 63 -2.57 11.77 2.35
C GLY A 63 -4.03 11.42 2.05
N THR A 64 -4.38 11.15 0.79
CA THR A 64 -5.77 10.91 0.35
C THR A 64 -6.09 9.41 0.22
N GLY A 65 -5.09 8.57 -0.04
CA GLY A 65 -5.28 7.13 -0.22
C GLY A 65 -5.59 6.39 1.08
N ASN A 66 -6.36 5.31 1.00
CA ASN A 66 -6.70 4.44 2.13
C ASN A 66 -5.74 3.25 2.24
N MET A 67 -5.11 2.85 1.14
CA MET A 67 -4.20 1.73 1.04
C MET A 67 -3.00 2.12 0.18
N GLU A 68 -1.83 1.70 0.59
CA GLU A 68 -0.59 1.86 -0.15
C GLU A 68 0.01 0.48 -0.41
N LEU A 69 0.29 0.18 -1.67
CA LEU A 69 1.05 -0.99 -2.09
C LEU A 69 2.38 -0.51 -2.66
N VAL A 70 3.44 -0.72 -1.92
CA VAL A 70 4.80 -0.31 -2.31
C VAL A 70 5.51 -1.48 -2.95
N LEU A 71 6.07 -1.26 -4.15
CA LEU A 71 6.90 -2.24 -4.85
C LEU A 71 8.38 -1.92 -4.61
N ASP A 72 9.18 -2.96 -4.43
CA ASP A 72 10.64 -2.83 -4.25
C ASP A 72 11.39 -3.42 -5.45
N ARG A 73 12.22 -2.57 -6.10
CA ARG A 73 13.06 -2.97 -7.22
C ARG A 73 14.06 -4.06 -6.83
N LYS A 74 14.59 -4.05 -5.60
CA LYS A 74 15.55 -5.06 -5.13
C LYS A 74 14.95 -6.47 -5.13
N LEU A 75 13.65 -6.60 -4.83
CA LEU A 75 12.92 -7.86 -4.96
C LEU A 75 12.80 -8.30 -6.42
N ALA A 76 12.40 -7.38 -7.30
CA ALA A 76 12.28 -7.65 -8.73
C ALA A 76 13.62 -8.06 -9.37
N ASP A 77 14.72 -7.38 -9.04
CA ASP A 77 16.06 -7.69 -9.50
C ASP A 77 16.50 -9.11 -9.11
N ARG A 78 16.07 -9.59 -7.94
CA ARG A 78 16.30 -10.95 -7.43
C ARG A 78 15.26 -11.96 -7.91
N ARG A 79 14.33 -11.55 -8.77
CA ARG A 79 13.24 -12.42 -9.28
C ARG A 79 12.29 -12.94 -8.19
N VAL A 80 12.15 -12.22 -7.09
CA VAL A 80 11.18 -12.49 -6.04
C VAL A 80 9.85 -11.81 -6.39
N TRP A 81 8.81 -12.60 -6.59
CA TRP A 81 7.49 -12.13 -7.01
C TRP A 81 6.39 -12.63 -6.08
N PRO A 82 5.39 -11.78 -5.78
CA PRO A 82 5.26 -10.37 -6.14
C PRO A 82 6.33 -9.52 -5.45
N ALA A 83 6.86 -8.49 -6.14
CA ALA A 83 7.92 -7.63 -5.64
C ALA A 83 7.38 -6.55 -4.68
N ILE A 84 6.68 -6.95 -3.63
CA ILE A 84 6.00 -6.08 -2.67
C ILE A 84 6.86 -5.86 -1.44
N ASP A 85 7.11 -4.61 -1.08
CA ASP A 85 7.65 -4.27 0.24
C ASP A 85 6.54 -4.34 1.29
N ILE A 86 6.54 -5.41 2.07
CA ILE A 86 5.53 -5.67 3.09
C ILE A 86 5.61 -4.66 4.23
N SER A 87 6.80 -4.16 4.52
CA SER A 87 7.03 -3.24 5.63
C SER A 87 6.45 -1.85 5.36
N GLN A 88 6.48 -1.43 4.10
CA GLN A 88 5.96 -0.14 3.65
C GLN A 88 4.53 -0.20 3.11
N SER A 89 4.02 -1.40 2.83
CA SER A 89 2.66 -1.60 2.32
C SER A 89 1.67 -1.79 3.46
N GLY A 90 0.46 -1.25 3.31
CA GLY A 90 -0.57 -1.40 4.32
C GLY A 90 -1.86 -0.67 3.97
N THR A 91 -2.89 -0.91 4.77
CA THR A 91 -4.17 -0.20 4.65
C THR A 91 -4.50 0.51 5.97
N ARG A 92 -5.23 1.62 5.87
CA ARG A 92 -5.71 2.35 7.05
C ARG A 92 -6.88 1.62 7.67
N ARG A 93 -6.96 1.64 9.00
CA ARG A 93 -8.08 1.09 9.74
C ARG A 93 -8.33 -0.39 9.46
N GLU A 94 -7.26 -1.20 9.42
CA GLU A 94 -7.31 -2.66 9.22
C GLU A 94 -8.32 -3.33 10.18
N GLU A 95 -8.46 -2.80 11.39
CA GLU A 95 -9.41 -3.26 12.41
C GLU A 95 -10.88 -3.15 12.01
N LYS A 96 -11.20 -2.35 10.98
CA LYS A 96 -12.54 -2.25 10.41
C LYS A 96 -12.79 -3.20 9.24
N LEU A 97 -11.73 -3.78 8.71
CA LEU A 97 -11.77 -4.61 7.50
C LEU A 97 -11.59 -6.09 7.80
N LEU A 98 -10.83 -6.40 8.84
CA LEU A 98 -10.46 -7.76 9.19
C LEU A 98 -11.17 -8.21 10.46
N PRO A 99 -11.65 -9.48 10.52
CA PRO A 99 -12.09 -10.09 11.77
C PRO A 99 -10.95 -10.05 12.82
N PRO A 100 -11.27 -9.96 14.12
CA PRO A 100 -10.28 -9.82 15.18
C PRO A 100 -9.18 -10.89 15.16
N GLU A 101 -9.53 -12.14 14.91
CA GLU A 101 -8.59 -13.26 14.82
C GLU A 101 -7.62 -13.11 13.64
N THR A 102 -8.16 -12.77 12.47
CA THR A 102 -7.35 -12.49 11.28
C THR A 102 -6.42 -11.30 11.50
N LEU A 103 -6.93 -10.23 12.10
CA LEU A 103 -6.14 -9.04 12.42
C LEU A 103 -4.98 -9.38 13.36
N HIS A 104 -5.24 -10.20 14.38
CA HIS A 104 -4.22 -10.65 15.32
C HIS A 104 -3.12 -11.45 14.61
N ALA A 105 -3.50 -12.44 13.81
CA ALA A 105 -2.56 -13.27 13.04
C ALA A 105 -1.72 -12.45 12.06
N VAL A 106 -2.34 -11.54 11.32
CA VAL A 106 -1.64 -10.63 10.37
C VAL A 106 -0.68 -9.71 11.12
N THR A 107 -1.08 -9.19 12.27
CA THR A 107 -0.22 -8.33 13.11
C THR A 107 1.01 -9.09 13.60
N LEU A 108 0.84 -10.32 14.07
CA LEU A 108 1.94 -11.18 14.50
C LEU A 108 2.88 -11.49 13.35
N LEU A 109 2.34 -11.87 12.20
CA LEU A 109 3.11 -12.13 10.97
C LEU A 109 3.94 -10.90 10.57
N ARG A 110 3.34 -9.72 10.54
CA ARG A 110 4.05 -8.47 10.20
C ARG A 110 5.17 -8.16 11.18
N ARG A 111 4.96 -8.36 12.48
CA ARG A 111 6.00 -8.18 13.50
C ARG A 111 7.17 -9.12 13.29
N THR A 112 6.89 -10.37 12.98
CA THR A 112 7.95 -11.36 12.69
C THR A 112 8.73 -10.99 11.43
N LEU A 113 8.04 -10.62 10.35
CA LEU A 113 8.68 -10.24 9.09
C LEU A 113 9.48 -8.93 9.22
N ALA A 114 9.04 -8.00 10.06
CA ALA A 114 9.72 -6.72 10.28
C ALA A 114 11.12 -6.86 10.94
N THR A 115 11.42 -7.98 11.55
CA THR A 115 12.75 -8.28 12.12
C THR A 115 13.75 -8.78 11.07
N MET A 116 13.30 -9.08 9.87
CA MET A 116 14.08 -9.64 8.77
C MET A 116 14.45 -8.56 7.73
N HIS A 117 15.48 -8.87 6.94
CA HIS A 117 15.74 -8.04 5.76
C HIS A 117 14.55 -8.16 4.76
N PRO A 118 14.09 -7.06 4.13
CA PRO A 118 12.88 -7.06 3.27
C PRO A 118 12.84 -8.16 2.22
N VAL A 119 13.98 -8.46 1.58
CA VAL A 119 14.05 -9.53 0.56
C VAL A 119 13.84 -10.90 1.18
N GLU A 120 14.52 -11.18 2.28
CA GLU A 120 14.38 -12.45 3.00
C GLU A 120 12.96 -12.64 3.54
N ALA A 121 12.37 -11.59 4.09
CA ALA A 121 10.99 -11.59 4.58
C ALA A 121 10.01 -12.01 3.46
N MET A 122 10.17 -11.45 2.27
CA MET A 122 9.29 -11.75 1.14
C MET A 122 9.54 -13.16 0.56
N GLU A 123 10.80 -13.60 0.47
CA GLU A 123 11.15 -14.97 0.06
C GLU A 123 10.55 -16.00 1.01
N GLN A 124 10.69 -15.80 2.32
CA GLN A 124 10.12 -16.70 3.32
C GLN A 124 8.60 -16.70 3.31
N LEU A 125 7.97 -15.53 3.16
CA LEU A 125 6.51 -15.43 3.10
C LEU A 125 5.96 -16.16 1.88
N THR A 126 6.51 -15.91 0.69
CA THR A 126 6.06 -16.57 -0.55
C THR A 126 6.28 -18.06 -0.52
N ALA A 127 7.42 -18.54 0.00
CA ALA A 127 7.70 -19.96 0.14
C ALA A 127 6.75 -20.65 1.14
N LYS A 128 6.34 -19.96 2.21
CA LYS A 128 5.35 -20.46 3.16
C LYS A 128 3.96 -20.47 2.56
N LEU A 129 3.50 -19.35 1.97
CA LEU A 129 2.18 -19.24 1.35
C LEU A 129 1.97 -20.29 0.25
N GLY A 130 3.01 -20.60 -0.53
CA GLY A 130 2.93 -21.62 -1.57
C GLY A 130 2.68 -23.05 -1.07
N LYS A 131 2.75 -23.32 0.24
CA LYS A 131 2.45 -24.63 0.84
C LYS A 131 0.97 -24.78 1.21
N PHE A 132 0.19 -23.73 1.17
CA PHE A 132 -1.22 -23.71 1.55
C PHE A 132 -2.11 -23.48 0.34
N LYS A 133 -3.31 -24.05 0.36
CA LYS A 133 -4.30 -23.88 -0.71
C LYS A 133 -5.02 -22.54 -0.64
N SER A 134 -5.06 -21.93 0.53
CA SER A 134 -5.72 -20.64 0.76
C SER A 134 -5.00 -19.81 1.83
N ASN A 135 -5.22 -18.49 1.80
CA ASN A 135 -4.73 -17.60 2.85
C ASN A 135 -5.34 -17.94 4.22
N GLN A 136 -6.58 -18.46 4.24
CA GLN A 136 -7.25 -18.81 5.50
C GLN A 136 -6.51 -19.96 6.21
N GLU A 137 -6.13 -21.02 5.50
CA GLU A 137 -5.35 -22.13 6.07
C GLU A 137 -4.03 -21.65 6.70
N PHE A 138 -3.38 -20.67 6.06
CA PHE A 138 -2.15 -20.09 6.59
C PHE A 138 -2.40 -19.23 7.83
N ILE A 139 -3.48 -18.44 7.83
CA ILE A 139 -3.89 -17.62 8.99
C ILE A 139 -4.28 -18.51 10.17
N ASP A 140 -5.02 -19.57 9.93
CA ASP A 140 -5.43 -20.53 10.97
C ASP A 140 -4.23 -21.20 11.62
N LEU A 141 -3.19 -21.53 10.84
CA LEU A 141 -1.94 -22.06 11.40
C LEU A 141 -1.24 -21.04 12.32
N ILE A 142 -1.17 -19.77 11.92
CA ILE A 142 -0.54 -18.72 12.74
C ILE A 142 -1.33 -18.51 14.03
N SER A 143 -2.66 -18.50 13.94
CA SER A 143 -3.55 -18.35 15.10
C SER A 143 -3.47 -19.57 16.03
N GLY A 144 -3.42 -20.78 15.49
CA GLY A 144 -3.33 -22.02 16.27
C GLY A 144 -1.98 -22.24 16.96
N ALA A 145 -0.89 -21.74 16.37
CA ALA A 145 0.44 -21.81 16.99
C ALA A 145 0.56 -20.95 18.27
N HIS A 146 -0.34 -19.97 18.43
CA HIS A 146 -0.34 -19.07 19.60
C HIS A 146 -1.24 -19.57 20.75
N VAL A 147 -2.04 -20.61 20.53
CA VAL A 147 -2.91 -21.21 21.57
C VAL A 147 -2.15 -22.31 22.36
N MET A 148 -0.92 -22.66 21.94
CA MET A 148 -0.12 -23.72 22.54
C MET A 148 1.06 -23.22 23.39
N ASP A 149 1.25 -21.91 23.53
CA ASP A 149 2.18 -21.24 24.45
C ASP A 149 1.41 -20.58 25.61
#